data_6b164232c2ba6c3900971c06ab1da1e9
#
_entry.id   6b164232c2ba6c3900971c06ab1da1e9
#
_cell.length_a   1.000
_cell.length_b   1.000
_cell.length_c   1.000
_cell.angle_alpha   90.00
_cell.angle_beta   90.00
_cell.angle_gamma   90.00
#
_symmetry.space_group_name_H-M   'P 1'
#
loop_
_entity.id
_entity.type
_entity.pdbx_description
1 polymer ?
#
loop_
_entity_poly.entity_id
_entity_poly.type
_entity_poly.pdbx_seq_one_letter_code
_entity_poly.pdbx_strand_id
1 'polypeptide(L)'
;GDAILAIFGLKDSRQQTLRAANTALEMLHAMDEFKDYLSQAYGRDFDIRIGIHYGEAILGSVGFGEDKKFTIIGDTVNIASRIEAINKEAGTRFLISDVAYERIKDAVDVRNFVRLKLRGSSNLITLHEVSGLNKDKLIDHSDIKVKEIDGNTWIRTLPISELDVG
;
A
#
# COMPACT_ATOMS: atom_id res chain seq x y z
N GLY A 1 9.89 3.82 13.28
CA GLY A 1 9.02 4.87 12.80
C GLY A 1 7.57 4.45 12.87
N ASP A 2 6.72 5.33 12.46
CA ASP A 2 5.25 5.18 12.45
C ASP A 2 4.68 4.79 11.08
N ALA A 3 5.54 4.41 10.15
CA ALA A 3 5.15 4.02 8.80
C ALA A 3 5.32 2.51 8.55
N ILE A 4 4.44 1.97 7.70
CA ILE A 4 4.47 0.59 7.23
C ILE A 4 4.79 0.59 5.74
N LEU A 5 5.81 -0.18 5.34
CA LEU A 5 6.10 -0.48 3.95
C LEU A 5 5.59 -1.88 3.62
N ALA A 6 4.64 -1.97 2.71
CA ALA A 6 4.08 -3.22 2.22
C ALA A 6 4.48 -3.47 0.76
N ILE A 7 4.83 -4.70 0.43
CA ILE A 7 5.27 -5.09 -0.90
C ILE A 7 4.32 -6.15 -1.45
N PHE A 8 3.77 -5.88 -2.63
CA PHE A 8 2.88 -6.79 -3.34
C PHE A 8 3.56 -7.31 -4.61
N GLY A 9 3.36 -8.58 -4.93
CA GLY A 9 3.88 -9.18 -6.15
C GLY A 9 5.21 -9.93 -6.04
N LEU A 10 5.69 -10.21 -4.82
CA LEU A 10 6.94 -10.95 -4.61
C LEU A 10 6.90 -12.39 -5.13
N LYS A 11 5.75 -13.03 -5.01
CA LYS A 11 5.55 -14.43 -5.41
C LYS A 11 4.57 -14.57 -6.56
N ASP A 12 3.57 -13.72 -6.60
CA ASP A 12 2.56 -13.67 -7.65
C ASP A 12 2.37 -12.22 -8.10
N SER A 13 2.76 -11.93 -9.32
CA SER A 13 2.63 -10.62 -9.94
C SER A 13 1.26 -10.36 -10.54
N ARG A 14 0.37 -11.37 -10.55
CA ARG A 14 -0.99 -11.20 -11.08
C ARG A 14 -1.79 -10.29 -10.17
N GLN A 15 -2.37 -9.26 -10.75
CA GLN A 15 -3.24 -8.31 -10.06
C GLN A 15 -2.62 -7.65 -8.80
N GLN A 16 -1.31 -7.67 -8.65
CA GLN A 16 -0.61 -7.16 -7.45
C GLN A 16 -1.00 -5.72 -7.11
N THR A 17 -1.16 -4.85 -8.11
CA THR A 17 -1.57 -3.45 -7.90
C THR A 17 -3.02 -3.37 -7.42
N LEU A 18 -3.92 -4.20 -7.95
CA LEU A 18 -5.31 -4.25 -7.52
C LEU A 18 -5.41 -4.79 -6.08
N ARG A 19 -4.63 -5.81 -5.75
CA ARG A 19 -4.56 -6.35 -4.38
C ARG A 19 -4.05 -5.30 -3.39
N ALA A 20 -3.02 -4.53 -3.77
CA ALA A 20 -2.54 -3.42 -2.96
C ALA A 20 -3.61 -2.35 -2.74
N ALA A 21 -4.33 -1.97 -3.80
CA ALA A 21 -5.41 -0.98 -3.71
C ALA A 21 -6.58 -1.47 -2.85
N ASN A 22 -6.98 -2.74 -3.00
CA ASN A 22 -8.02 -3.33 -2.16
C ASN A 22 -7.61 -3.33 -0.68
N THR A 23 -6.39 -3.79 -0.37
CA THR A 23 -5.88 -3.77 1.01
C THR A 23 -5.86 -2.36 1.59
N ALA A 24 -5.48 -1.35 0.79
CA ALA A 24 -5.49 0.04 1.22
C ALA A 24 -6.91 0.53 1.58
N LEU A 25 -7.90 0.21 0.76
CA LEU A 25 -9.31 0.56 1.04
C LEU A 25 -9.85 -0.15 2.27
N GLU A 26 -9.52 -1.44 2.47
CA GLU A 26 -9.88 -2.18 3.68
C GLU A 26 -9.23 -1.57 4.93
N MET A 27 -7.97 -1.15 4.86
CA MET A 27 -7.29 -0.46 5.97
C MET A 27 -7.96 0.87 6.31
N LEU A 28 -8.36 1.65 5.32
CA LEU A 28 -9.07 2.90 5.54
C LEU A 28 -10.45 2.67 6.18
N HIS A 29 -11.17 1.65 5.71
CA HIS A 29 -12.46 1.27 6.30
C HIS A 29 -12.30 0.83 7.75
N ALA A 30 -11.36 -0.05 8.05
CA ALA A 30 -11.07 -0.47 9.41
C ALA A 30 -10.66 0.71 10.32
N MET A 31 -9.90 1.68 9.79
CA MET A 31 -9.55 2.88 10.53
C MET A 31 -10.79 3.75 10.83
N ASP A 32 -11.71 3.89 9.89
CA ASP A 32 -12.94 4.66 10.09
C ASP A 32 -13.84 4.00 11.16
N GLU A 33 -13.94 2.68 11.19
CA GLU A 33 -14.67 1.95 12.25
C GLU A 33 -14.00 2.10 13.62
N PHE A 34 -12.68 2.24 13.67
CA PHE A 34 -11.92 2.29 14.92
C PHE A 34 -11.73 3.71 15.46
N LYS A 35 -12.06 4.72 14.67
CA LYS A 35 -11.80 6.13 14.94
C LYS A 35 -12.45 6.61 16.24
N ASP A 36 -13.72 6.27 16.45
CA ASP A 36 -14.47 6.69 17.64
C ASP A 36 -13.86 6.11 18.92
N TYR A 37 -13.45 4.84 18.89
CA TYR A 37 -12.76 4.21 19.99
C TYR A 37 -11.43 4.90 20.30
N LEU A 38 -10.61 5.20 19.29
CA LEU A 38 -9.32 5.85 19.46
C LEU A 38 -9.46 7.26 20.02
N SER A 39 -10.45 8.02 19.55
CA SER A 39 -10.73 9.35 20.05
C SER A 39 -11.15 9.32 21.52
N GLN A 40 -12.02 8.39 21.91
CA GLN A 40 -12.45 8.23 23.31
C GLN A 40 -11.33 7.74 24.22
N ALA A 41 -10.54 6.76 23.76
CA ALA A 41 -9.49 6.15 24.57
C ALA A 41 -8.26 7.04 24.76
N TYR A 42 -7.90 7.83 23.77
CA TYR A 42 -6.66 8.59 23.73
C TYR A 42 -6.84 10.10 23.61
N GLY A 43 -8.06 10.60 23.43
CA GLY A 43 -8.37 12.03 23.31
C GLY A 43 -7.74 12.68 22.06
N ARG A 44 -7.46 11.91 21.03
CA ARG A 44 -6.83 12.36 19.77
C ARG A 44 -7.46 11.67 18.58
N ASP A 45 -7.57 12.40 17.50
CA ASP A 45 -7.94 11.82 16.21
C ASP A 45 -6.72 11.15 15.57
N PHE A 46 -6.91 9.90 15.20
CA PHE A 46 -5.94 9.12 14.43
C PHE A 46 -6.44 8.96 13.00
N ASP A 47 -5.52 9.03 12.06
CA ASP A 47 -5.81 8.75 10.67
C ASP A 47 -4.57 8.17 9.98
N ILE A 48 -4.78 7.42 8.90
CA ILE A 48 -3.70 6.87 8.08
C ILE A 48 -3.75 7.48 6.68
N ARG A 49 -2.56 7.63 6.12
CA ARG A 49 -2.38 8.00 4.71
C ARG A 49 -1.67 6.88 3.97
N ILE A 50 -2.10 6.64 2.74
CA ILE A 50 -1.59 5.54 1.93
C ILE A 50 -1.14 6.08 0.58
N GLY A 51 0.08 5.69 0.18
CA GLY A 51 0.64 5.96 -1.13
C GLY A 51 1.00 4.66 -1.83
N ILE A 52 0.51 4.44 -3.04
CA ILE A 52 0.88 3.27 -3.84
C ILE A 52 1.63 3.72 -5.09
N HIS A 53 2.74 3.06 -5.35
CA HIS A 53 3.48 3.17 -6.60
C HIS A 53 3.81 1.79 -7.13
N TYR A 54 3.80 1.67 -8.46
CA TYR A 54 4.22 0.47 -9.17
C TYR A 54 5.55 0.75 -9.88
N GLY A 55 6.53 -0.11 -9.68
CA GLY A 55 7.84 0.01 -10.31
C GLY A 55 8.77 -1.13 -9.91
N GLU A 56 9.95 -1.14 -10.50
CA GLU A 56 11.01 -2.10 -10.18
C GLU A 56 11.69 -1.75 -8.86
N ALA A 57 12.05 -2.78 -8.10
CA ALA A 57 12.82 -2.63 -6.88
C ALA A 57 13.69 -3.86 -6.67
N ILE A 58 14.83 -3.66 -6.01
CA ILE A 58 15.76 -4.72 -5.65
C ILE A 58 15.45 -5.18 -4.24
N LEU A 59 15.20 -6.46 -4.10
CA LEU A 59 14.98 -7.11 -2.82
C LEU A 59 16.26 -7.83 -2.39
N GLY A 60 16.72 -7.59 -1.18
CA GLY A 60 17.96 -8.18 -0.73
C GLY A 60 18.12 -8.17 0.78
N SER A 61 19.06 -8.96 1.28
CA SER A 61 19.46 -8.94 2.68
C SER A 61 20.69 -8.05 2.85
N VAL A 62 20.60 -7.07 3.75
CA VAL A 62 21.70 -6.18 4.10
C VAL A 62 22.11 -6.46 5.54
N GLY A 63 23.43 -6.68 5.78
CA GLY A 63 23.98 -6.95 7.10
C GLY A 63 25.02 -8.06 7.08
N PHE A 64 25.66 -8.28 8.22
CA PHE A 64 26.67 -9.34 8.43
C PHE A 64 26.18 -10.34 9.48
N GLY A 65 26.51 -11.61 9.29
CA GLY A 65 26.20 -12.67 10.25
C GLY A 65 24.70 -12.83 10.49
N GLU A 66 24.30 -12.84 11.76
CA GLU A 66 22.90 -12.99 12.20
C GLU A 66 22.09 -11.69 12.12
N ASP A 67 22.74 -10.53 11.96
CA ASP A 67 22.08 -9.22 11.85
C ASP A 67 21.63 -8.87 10.41
N LYS A 68 21.37 -9.86 9.59
CA LYS A 68 20.84 -9.66 8.25
C LYS A 68 19.40 -9.16 8.31
N LYS A 69 19.17 -7.96 7.80
CA LYS A 69 17.83 -7.41 7.60
C LYS A 69 17.44 -7.50 6.14
N PHE A 70 16.29 -8.08 5.91
CA PHE A 70 15.68 -8.09 4.58
C PHE A 70 15.17 -6.68 4.27
N THR A 71 15.57 -6.13 3.15
CA THR A 71 15.23 -4.77 2.75
C THR A 71 14.94 -4.68 1.26
N ILE A 72 14.21 -3.66 0.91
CA ILE A 72 13.94 -3.30 -0.48
C ILE A 72 14.60 -1.95 -0.80
N ILE A 73 15.28 -1.90 -1.92
CA ILE A 73 16.01 -0.72 -2.39
C ILE A 73 15.55 -0.36 -3.80
N GLY A 74 15.29 0.91 -4.05
CA GLY A 74 14.94 1.45 -5.35
C GLY A 74 14.16 2.75 -5.25
N ASP A 75 14.17 3.50 -6.34
CA ASP A 75 13.40 4.75 -6.45
C ASP A 75 11.90 4.52 -6.25
N THR A 76 11.41 3.34 -6.59
CA THR A 76 10.02 2.89 -6.37
C THR A 76 9.57 3.08 -4.93
N VAL A 77 10.43 2.75 -3.96
CA VAL A 77 10.12 2.90 -2.53
C VAL A 77 10.05 4.38 -2.14
N ASN A 78 11.00 5.17 -2.63
CA ASN A 78 11.06 6.60 -2.37
C ASN A 78 9.85 7.33 -2.97
N ILE A 79 9.43 6.93 -4.17
CA ILE A 79 8.25 7.49 -4.83
C ILE A 79 6.98 7.14 -4.05
N ALA A 80 6.80 5.89 -3.61
CA ALA A 80 5.65 5.48 -2.80
C ALA A 80 5.57 6.29 -1.50
N SER A 81 6.68 6.49 -0.79
CA SER A 81 6.75 7.30 0.42
C SER A 81 6.40 8.77 0.16
N ARG A 82 6.86 9.34 -0.97
CA ARG A 82 6.50 10.72 -1.36
C ARG A 82 5.01 10.85 -1.67
N ILE A 83 4.41 9.85 -2.32
CA ILE A 83 2.97 9.84 -2.60
C ILE A 83 2.17 9.78 -1.29
N GLU A 84 2.61 8.97 -0.33
CA GLU A 84 2.01 8.97 1.01
C GLU A 84 2.03 10.37 1.63
N ALA A 85 3.19 11.02 1.64
CA ALA A 85 3.36 12.36 2.22
C ALA A 85 2.48 13.43 1.53
N ILE A 86 2.31 13.35 0.20
CA ILE A 86 1.48 14.28 -0.58
C ILE A 86 0.02 14.27 -0.13
N ASN A 87 -0.51 13.16 0.37
CA ASN A 87 -1.88 13.09 0.89
C ASN A 87 -2.15 14.18 1.94
N LYS A 88 -1.15 14.51 2.77
CA LYS A 88 -1.30 15.55 3.79
C LYS A 88 -1.56 16.93 3.19
N GLU A 89 -0.82 17.26 2.14
CA GLU A 89 -0.93 18.56 1.45
C GLU A 89 -2.17 18.63 0.58
N ALA A 90 -2.53 17.50 -0.04
CA ALA A 90 -3.69 17.38 -0.91
C ALA A 90 -5.01 17.24 -0.16
N GLY A 91 -5.00 17.00 1.17
CA GLY A 91 -6.21 16.73 1.95
C GLY A 91 -6.86 15.40 1.59
N THR A 92 -6.07 14.44 1.13
CA THR A 92 -6.52 13.09 0.73
C THR A 92 -5.97 12.05 1.70
N ARG A 93 -6.48 10.82 1.62
CA ARG A 93 -6.01 9.69 2.44
C ARG A 93 -5.36 8.60 1.62
N PHE A 94 -5.71 8.48 0.33
CA PHE A 94 -5.23 7.40 -0.52
C PHE A 94 -4.94 7.90 -1.94
N LEU A 95 -3.68 7.98 -2.27
CA LEU A 95 -3.19 8.36 -3.59
C LEU A 95 -2.39 7.23 -4.23
N ILE A 96 -2.56 7.06 -5.53
CA ILE A 96 -1.75 6.15 -6.33
C ILE A 96 -1.09 6.90 -7.48
N SER A 97 0.09 6.45 -7.91
CA SER A 97 0.75 6.99 -9.09
C SER A 97 0.00 6.65 -10.37
N ASP A 98 0.21 7.46 -11.40
CA ASP A 98 -0.35 7.24 -12.74
C ASP A 98 0.01 5.86 -13.30
N VAL A 99 1.25 5.40 -13.10
CA VAL A 99 1.70 4.06 -13.49
C VAL A 99 0.92 2.94 -12.78
N ALA A 100 0.61 3.14 -11.50
CA ALA A 100 -0.22 2.19 -10.75
C ALA A 100 -1.68 2.25 -11.21
N TYR A 101 -2.20 3.46 -11.44
CA TYR A 101 -3.57 3.67 -11.93
C TYR A 101 -3.82 2.99 -13.28
N GLU A 102 -2.95 3.18 -14.26
CA GLU A 102 -3.10 2.57 -15.60
C GLU A 102 -3.23 1.04 -15.56
N ARG A 103 -2.70 0.39 -14.52
CA ARG A 103 -2.81 -1.05 -14.34
C ARG A 103 -4.14 -1.53 -13.79
N ILE A 104 -4.90 -0.64 -13.16
CA ILE A 104 -6.14 -0.99 -12.45
C ILE A 104 -7.31 -0.05 -12.72
N LYS A 105 -7.18 0.87 -13.68
CA LYS A 105 -8.15 1.92 -13.98
C LYS A 105 -9.58 1.42 -14.19
N ASP A 106 -9.74 0.24 -14.80
CA ASP A 106 -11.05 -0.37 -15.04
C ASP A 106 -11.65 -1.01 -13.77
N ALA A 107 -10.88 -1.12 -12.70
CA ALA A 107 -11.25 -1.82 -11.48
C ALA A 107 -11.35 -0.88 -10.26
N VAL A 108 -11.03 0.40 -10.40
CA VAL A 108 -11.06 1.37 -9.30
C VAL A 108 -11.89 2.59 -9.66
N ASP A 109 -12.54 3.14 -8.64
CA ASP A 109 -13.21 4.43 -8.72
C ASP A 109 -12.26 5.52 -8.24
N VAL A 110 -12.11 6.57 -9.03
CA VAL A 110 -11.27 7.73 -8.72
C VAL A 110 -12.16 8.94 -8.46
N ARG A 111 -11.97 9.57 -7.30
CA ARG A 111 -12.73 10.78 -6.92
C ARG A 111 -12.08 12.03 -7.48
N ASN A 112 -10.75 12.07 -7.46
CA ASN A 112 -9.98 13.26 -7.81
C ASN A 112 -8.61 12.88 -8.33
N PHE A 113 -7.89 13.86 -8.88
CA PHE A 113 -6.48 13.71 -9.23
C PHE A 113 -5.68 14.93 -8.81
N VAL A 114 -4.44 14.70 -8.42
CA VAL A 114 -3.49 15.73 -8.00
C VAL A 114 -2.37 15.79 -9.04
N ARG A 115 -2.15 16.97 -9.62
CA ARG A 115 -1.02 17.23 -10.51
C ARG A 115 -0.01 18.09 -9.79
N LEU A 116 1.21 17.61 -9.75
CA LEU A 116 2.31 18.34 -9.09
C LEU A 116 3.62 18.17 -9.84
N LYS A 117 4.49 19.13 -9.60
CA LYS A 117 5.86 19.10 -10.10
C LYS A 117 6.78 18.64 -8.97
N LEU A 118 7.45 17.50 -9.16
CA LEU A 118 8.44 17.06 -8.18
C LEU A 118 9.65 18.00 -8.20
N ARG A 119 10.17 18.30 -7.03
CA ARG A 119 11.39 19.10 -6.87
C ARG A 119 12.55 18.41 -7.59
N GLY A 120 13.16 19.09 -8.55
CA GLY A 120 14.24 18.52 -9.37
C GLY A 120 13.79 17.82 -10.65
N SER A 121 12.49 17.74 -10.95
CA SER A 121 11.95 17.21 -12.21
C SER A 121 11.32 18.34 -13.04
N SER A 122 11.50 18.28 -14.35
CA SER A 122 10.77 19.14 -15.30
C SER A 122 9.35 18.65 -15.56
N ASN A 123 9.06 17.39 -15.25
CA ASN A 123 7.81 16.72 -15.58
C ASN A 123 6.77 16.88 -14.47
N LEU A 124 5.53 17.14 -14.89
CA LEU A 124 4.36 17.00 -14.02
C LEU A 124 4.06 15.53 -13.82
N ILE A 125 3.82 15.15 -12.58
CA ILE A 125 3.26 13.84 -12.24
C ILE A 125 1.79 13.96 -11.89
N THR A 126 1.02 12.96 -12.26
CA THR A 126 -0.39 12.82 -11.90
C THR A 126 -0.52 11.73 -10.85
N LEU A 127 -1.24 12.04 -9.79
CA LEU A 127 -1.64 11.08 -8.77
C LEU A 127 -3.16 11.01 -8.75
N HIS A 128 -3.71 9.83 -8.50
CA HIS A 128 -5.13 9.57 -8.52
C HIS A 128 -5.62 9.24 -7.11
N GLU A 129 -6.67 9.93 -6.65
CA GLU A 129 -7.33 9.63 -5.39
C GLU A 129 -8.33 8.49 -5.60
N VAL A 130 -7.99 7.30 -5.12
CA VAL A 130 -8.87 6.14 -5.19
C VAL A 130 -9.89 6.20 -4.07
N SER A 131 -11.17 6.05 -4.41
CA SER A 131 -12.30 6.09 -3.48
C SER A 131 -13.04 4.78 -3.32
N GLY A 132 -12.81 3.82 -4.19
CA GLY A 132 -13.46 2.51 -4.15
C GLY A 132 -12.95 1.55 -5.20
N LEU A 133 -13.43 0.32 -5.13
CA LEU A 133 -13.24 -0.70 -6.16
C LEU A 133 -14.56 -0.99 -6.86
N ASN A 134 -14.48 -1.29 -8.14
CA ASN A 134 -15.58 -1.91 -8.86
C ASN A 134 -15.84 -3.29 -8.26
N LYS A 135 -17.02 -3.48 -7.65
CA LYS A 135 -17.39 -4.69 -6.91
C LYS A 135 -17.35 -5.96 -7.76
N ASP A 136 -17.57 -5.84 -9.06
CA ASP A 136 -17.54 -6.98 -9.99
C ASP A 136 -16.10 -7.50 -10.24
N LYS A 137 -15.08 -6.78 -9.78
CA LYS A 137 -13.67 -7.12 -9.92
C LYS A 137 -12.92 -7.23 -8.58
N LEU A 138 -13.66 -7.35 -7.48
CA LEU A 138 -13.06 -7.60 -6.17
C LEU A 138 -12.30 -8.92 -6.19
N ILE A 139 -11.11 -8.89 -5.62
CA ILE A 139 -10.31 -10.09 -5.40
C ILE A 139 -11.00 -10.91 -4.30
N ASP A 140 -11.27 -12.18 -4.58
CA ASP A 140 -11.70 -13.10 -3.56
C ASP A 140 -10.52 -13.34 -2.58
N HIS A 141 -10.70 -12.91 -1.35
CA HIS A 141 -9.72 -13.05 -0.28
C HIS A 141 -9.97 -14.31 0.60
N SER A 142 -10.91 -15.18 0.21
CA SER A 142 -11.23 -16.39 0.96
C SER A 142 -10.02 -17.29 1.23
N ASP A 143 -9.00 -17.20 0.36
CA ASP A 143 -7.77 -17.98 0.45
C ASP A 143 -6.66 -17.32 1.29
N ILE A 144 -6.87 -16.09 1.80
CA ILE A 144 -5.86 -15.41 2.60
C ILE A 144 -5.91 -15.92 4.04
N LYS A 145 -4.90 -16.67 4.44
CA LYS A 145 -4.73 -17.10 5.83
C LYS A 145 -3.99 -16.05 6.63
N VAL A 146 -4.55 -15.71 7.79
CA VAL A 146 -3.87 -14.89 8.80
C VAL A 146 -3.04 -15.82 9.67
N LYS A 147 -1.74 -15.60 9.73
CA LYS A 147 -0.84 -16.34 10.61
C LYS A 147 -0.36 -15.43 11.73
N GLU A 148 -0.56 -15.86 12.95
CA GLU A 148 0.01 -15.24 14.14
C GLU A 148 1.51 -15.54 14.19
N ILE A 149 2.33 -14.51 14.36
CA ILE A 149 3.77 -14.64 14.57
C ILE A 149 4.07 -13.96 15.91
N ASP A 150 4.68 -14.70 16.81
CA ASP A 150 5.15 -14.24 18.14
C ASP A 150 4.07 -13.63 19.04
N GLY A 151 2.83 -14.11 18.94
CA GLY A 151 1.72 -13.71 19.82
C GLY A 151 1.20 -12.28 19.65
N ASN A 152 1.92 -11.43 18.91
CA ASN A 152 1.58 -10.00 18.74
C ASN A 152 1.63 -9.51 17.29
N THR A 153 2.11 -10.31 16.36
CA THR A 153 2.26 -9.91 14.96
C THR A 153 1.34 -10.73 14.07
N TRP A 154 0.45 -10.07 13.38
CA TRP A 154 -0.47 -10.70 12.43
C TRP A 154 0.03 -10.44 11.02
N ILE A 155 0.31 -11.51 10.27
CA ILE A 155 0.66 -11.43 8.85
C ILE A 155 -0.42 -12.17 8.06
N ARG A 156 -1.04 -11.48 7.12
CA ARG A 156 -1.83 -12.13 6.06
C ARG A 156 -0.87 -12.82 5.11
N THR A 157 -0.92 -14.14 5.05
CA THR A 157 -0.15 -14.92 4.09
C THR A 157 -1.06 -15.42 2.98
N LEU A 158 -0.53 -15.44 1.77
CA LEU A 158 -1.16 -16.17 0.66
C LEU A 158 -1.20 -17.68 0.98
N PRO A 159 -2.15 -18.44 0.39
CA PRO A 159 -2.26 -19.88 0.61
C PRO A 159 -0.92 -20.59 0.36
N ILE A 160 -0.64 -21.59 1.17
CA ILE A 160 0.63 -22.34 1.18
C ILE A 160 0.91 -23.03 -0.18
N SER A 161 -0.13 -23.32 -0.95
CA SER A 161 -0.02 -23.85 -2.33
C SER A 161 0.68 -22.92 -3.32
N GLU A 162 0.81 -21.62 -3.00
CA GLU A 162 1.51 -20.63 -3.82
C GLU A 162 2.90 -20.29 -3.27
N LEU A 163 3.32 -20.98 -2.20
CA LEU A 163 4.63 -20.84 -1.56
C LEU A 163 5.67 -21.83 -2.11
N ASP A 164 5.57 -22.24 -3.37
CA ASP A 164 6.57 -23.08 -3.97
C ASP A 164 7.92 -22.33 -3.99
N VAL A 165 8.78 -22.80 -3.09
CA VAL A 165 10.16 -22.35 -2.94
C VAL A 165 10.95 -23.19 -3.94
N GLY A 166 11.16 -22.65 -5.14
CA GLY A 166 12.18 -23.14 -6.04
C GLY A 166 13.52 -22.51 -5.70
#